data_327acc0ac4ba16b40f78eff4694318c7
#
_entry.id   327acc0ac4ba16b40f78eff4694318c7
#
_cell.length_a   1.000
_cell.length_b   1.000
_cell.length_c   1.000
_cell.angle_alpha   90.00
_cell.angle_beta   90.00
_cell.angle_gamma   90.00
#
_symmetry.space_group_name_H-M   'P 1'
#
loop_
_entity.id
_entity.type
_entity.pdbx_description
1 polymer ?
#
loop_
_entity_poly.entity_id
_entity_poly.type
_entity_poly.pdbx_seq_one_letter_code
_entity_poly.pdbx_strand_id
1 'polypeptide(L)'
;MASNKIQFRSIHELKDPTLNGKLALKEFQNEIPVDEFLEDAGNSGTSRRDFLKILGFSTAAVTLAACEAPVLKTIPYVVKPHDIIPGIPNYYASSYFDGFDFASVLVKTREGRPIKIEANPAAGSLGKTNARAQASVLSLYDNDKVKLPALNGDEQTDFNKIDDFVLKGLTESQATGKKIVVLSHSFPSPTFKKLFGDFKTKYPSAELITYDAIPYAAALDAAQEVFGQRALPVYDLSSSQLVVSFQADFLGDFNASSLEVSYAAARKPGPEMLRHIQVESNLSLTGANADSRYRLKPSAVFKTLVEVYNGLNGGTADKTASEIVKELQAKGSNAVVLADGSKAAYVLAHLINQKLGSKAFTGKANFLKEYDNARFNEFLSWVNGGQVGVLISNNVNPIYSHAKGESLKAALSKVPYSVAITDKKNDIYKASKAAIPATHWLESWGDIAPETGAYSLMQPTIQKIFTSRQVEESLLVWINGKNSPANNYYEYLKANALTLNEGKTFNKTLYNGFTTGGVSTGLAYTGGNAAQAVAELSAFKPAPLELQLYTKSAIGDGTQSNNPWLMELPDPISRLSWD
;
A
#
# COMPACT_ATOMS: atom_id res chain seq x y z
N MET A 1 -17.32 12.16 -48.90
CA MET A 1 -18.13 12.67 -47.80
C MET A 1 -17.77 11.86 -46.56
N ALA A 2 -16.99 12.43 -45.65
CA ALA A 2 -16.66 11.78 -44.39
C ALA A 2 -17.90 11.79 -43.48
N SER A 3 -18.40 10.63 -43.10
CA SER A 3 -19.50 10.52 -42.17
C SER A 3 -19.01 11.00 -40.79
N ASN A 4 -19.49 12.15 -40.35
CA ASN A 4 -19.31 12.60 -38.97
C ASN A 4 -19.99 11.59 -38.03
N LYS A 5 -19.22 10.65 -37.49
CA LYS A 5 -19.70 9.78 -36.42
C LYS A 5 -19.82 10.62 -35.17
N ILE A 6 -21.05 10.88 -34.73
CA ILE A 6 -21.33 11.52 -33.43
C ILE A 6 -20.90 10.56 -32.34
N GLN A 7 -19.95 10.97 -31.49
CA GLN A 7 -19.57 10.23 -30.28
C GLN A 7 -20.37 10.77 -29.11
N PHE A 8 -21.12 9.89 -28.45
CA PHE A 8 -21.88 10.22 -27.24
C PHE A 8 -21.03 9.95 -26.00
N ARG A 9 -20.97 10.90 -25.08
CA ARG A 9 -20.17 10.85 -23.83
C ARG A 9 -20.98 10.32 -22.65
N SER A 10 -22.32 10.29 -22.77
CA SER A 10 -23.20 9.80 -21.70
C SER A 10 -24.50 9.20 -22.26
N ILE A 11 -25.19 8.40 -21.41
CA ILE A 11 -26.51 7.83 -21.72
C ILE A 11 -27.57 8.94 -21.94
N HIS A 12 -27.40 10.09 -21.31
CA HIS A 12 -28.30 11.24 -21.50
C HIS A 12 -28.16 11.87 -22.88
N GLU A 13 -26.94 11.96 -23.41
CA GLU A 13 -26.67 12.41 -24.78
C GLU A 13 -27.20 11.43 -25.84
N LEU A 14 -27.14 10.13 -25.54
CA LEU A 14 -27.70 9.10 -26.42
C LEU A 14 -29.21 9.18 -26.49
N LYS A 15 -29.89 9.57 -25.40
CA LYS A 15 -31.36 9.74 -25.34
C LYS A 15 -31.84 11.07 -25.91
N ASP A 16 -31.02 12.10 -25.87
CA ASP A 16 -31.30 13.43 -26.41
C ASP A 16 -30.09 13.98 -27.20
N PRO A 17 -30.02 13.70 -28.51
CA PRO A 17 -28.91 14.13 -29.36
C PRO A 17 -28.73 15.66 -29.46
N THR A 18 -29.74 16.46 -29.05
CA THR A 18 -29.64 17.94 -29.05
C THR A 18 -28.78 18.45 -27.90
N LEU A 19 -28.60 17.66 -26.84
CA LEU A 19 -27.72 17.95 -25.71
C LEU A 19 -26.24 18.04 -26.14
N ASN A 20 -25.82 17.24 -27.11
CA ASN A 20 -24.44 17.24 -27.62
C ASN A 20 -24.06 18.62 -28.23
N GLY A 21 -24.97 19.24 -28.98
CA GLY A 21 -24.76 20.60 -29.50
C GLY A 21 -24.72 21.68 -28.43
N LYS A 22 -25.55 21.55 -27.38
CA LYS A 22 -25.58 22.51 -26.25
C LYS A 22 -24.38 22.38 -25.32
N LEU A 23 -23.82 21.17 -25.17
CA LEU A 23 -22.63 20.92 -24.35
C LEU A 23 -21.34 21.28 -25.10
N ALA A 24 -21.30 21.10 -26.41
CA ALA A 24 -20.18 21.54 -27.24
C ALA A 24 -20.03 23.07 -27.22
N LEU A 25 -21.14 23.82 -27.17
CA LEU A 25 -21.12 25.28 -27.03
C LEU A 25 -20.70 25.76 -25.63
N LYS A 26 -20.70 24.89 -24.61
CA LYS A 26 -20.25 25.19 -23.24
C LYS A 26 -18.86 24.65 -22.91
N GLU A 27 -18.18 24.05 -23.86
CA GLU A 27 -16.85 23.48 -23.65
C GLU A 27 -15.77 24.55 -23.40
N PHE A 28 -16.05 25.79 -23.81
CA PHE A 28 -15.25 26.97 -23.44
C PHE A 28 -16.11 27.92 -22.60
N GLN A 29 -15.73 28.15 -21.38
CA GLN A 29 -16.48 28.99 -20.41
C GLN A 29 -16.52 30.49 -20.75
N ASN A 30 -15.70 30.94 -21.68
CA ASN A 30 -15.72 32.29 -22.21
C ASN A 30 -15.79 32.23 -23.74
N GLU A 31 -16.80 32.84 -24.32
CA GLU A 31 -16.83 33.09 -25.76
C GLU A 31 -15.62 33.99 -26.10
N ILE A 32 -14.76 33.47 -26.97
CA ILE A 32 -13.74 34.33 -27.58
C ILE A 32 -14.52 35.29 -28.48
N PRO A 33 -14.42 36.62 -28.30
CA PRO A 33 -15.16 37.61 -29.11
C PRO A 33 -14.54 37.66 -30.52
N VAL A 34 -14.73 36.59 -31.29
CA VAL A 34 -14.19 36.46 -32.66
C VAL A 34 -14.99 37.34 -33.62
N ASP A 35 -16.26 37.56 -33.33
CA ASP A 35 -17.16 38.32 -34.20
C ASP A 35 -16.85 39.83 -34.17
N GLU A 36 -16.51 40.40 -33.05
CA GLU A 36 -16.06 41.82 -32.94
C GLU A 36 -14.76 42.07 -33.72
N PHE A 37 -13.87 41.06 -33.77
CA PHE A 37 -12.59 41.15 -34.51
C PHE A 37 -12.77 40.97 -36.01
N LEU A 38 -13.78 40.23 -36.47
CA LEU A 38 -14.03 39.97 -37.88
C LEU A 38 -14.84 41.11 -38.55
N GLU A 39 -15.68 41.82 -37.82
CA GLU A 39 -16.42 42.99 -38.35
C GLU A 39 -15.48 44.20 -38.59
N ASP A 40 -14.47 44.40 -37.76
CA ASP A 40 -13.46 45.46 -37.97
C ASP A 40 -12.46 45.13 -39.09
N ALA A 41 -12.23 43.86 -39.37
CA ALA A 41 -11.33 43.41 -40.42
C ALA A 41 -11.91 43.43 -41.82
N GLY A 42 -13.27 43.55 -41.95
CA GLY A 42 -13.98 43.50 -43.24
C GLY A 42 -14.00 44.82 -44.01
N ASN A 43 -13.63 45.93 -43.40
CA ASN A 43 -13.86 47.29 -44.01
C ASN A 43 -12.60 48.10 -44.32
N SER A 44 -11.39 47.56 -44.13
CA SER A 44 -10.17 48.25 -44.52
C SER A 44 -9.19 47.27 -45.20
N GLY A 45 -8.69 47.64 -46.38
CA GLY A 45 -7.69 46.86 -47.12
C GLY A 45 -6.42 46.65 -46.27
N THR A 46 -6.40 45.51 -45.58
CA THR A 46 -5.31 45.11 -44.65
C THR A 46 -4.05 44.79 -45.43
N SER A 47 -2.96 45.53 -45.12
CA SER A 47 -1.63 45.22 -45.66
C SER A 47 -1.11 43.90 -45.07
N ARG A 48 -0.26 43.16 -45.84
CA ARG A 48 0.39 41.92 -45.36
C ARG A 48 1.03 42.06 -43.97
N ARG A 49 1.48 43.28 -43.66
CA ARG A 49 2.11 43.61 -42.37
C ARG A 49 1.11 43.69 -41.21
N ASP A 50 -0.11 44.16 -41.49
CA ASP A 50 -1.18 44.26 -40.49
C ASP A 50 -1.82 42.88 -40.23
N PHE A 51 -1.93 42.05 -41.25
CA PHE A 51 -2.32 40.63 -41.10
C PHE A 51 -1.33 39.85 -40.22
N LEU A 52 -0.01 40.05 -40.42
CA LEU A 52 1.00 39.39 -39.57
C LEU A 52 1.00 39.95 -38.14
N LYS A 53 0.67 41.23 -37.91
CA LYS A 53 0.48 41.77 -36.56
C LYS A 53 -0.74 41.14 -35.87
N ILE A 54 -1.87 41.03 -36.57
CA ILE A 54 -3.10 40.39 -36.05
C ILE A 54 -2.86 38.91 -35.75
N LEU A 55 -2.17 38.18 -36.62
CA LEU A 55 -1.82 36.79 -36.41
C LEU A 55 -0.85 36.63 -35.22
N GLY A 56 0.13 37.51 -35.08
CA GLY A 56 1.06 37.51 -33.95
C GLY A 56 0.39 37.87 -32.62
N PHE A 57 -0.53 38.85 -32.63
CA PHE A 57 -1.30 39.19 -31.44
C PHE A 57 -2.34 38.12 -31.06
N SER A 58 -3.01 37.49 -32.03
CA SER A 58 -3.98 36.43 -31.76
C SER A 58 -3.33 35.16 -31.20
N THR A 59 -2.18 34.76 -31.72
CA THR A 59 -1.40 33.65 -31.14
C THR A 59 -0.85 33.97 -29.75
N ALA A 60 -0.40 35.21 -29.50
CA ALA A 60 0.01 35.65 -28.17
C ALA A 60 -1.19 35.76 -27.19
N ALA A 61 -2.35 36.20 -27.65
CA ALA A 61 -3.57 36.27 -26.82
C ALA A 61 -4.13 34.87 -26.49
N VAL A 62 -4.11 33.92 -27.43
CA VAL A 62 -4.52 32.52 -27.20
C VAL A 62 -3.55 31.81 -26.24
N THR A 63 -2.25 32.05 -26.35
CA THR A 63 -1.27 31.50 -25.40
C THR A 63 -1.35 32.16 -24.03
N LEU A 64 -1.78 33.42 -23.93
CA LEU A 64 -2.02 34.09 -22.63
C LEU A 64 -3.38 33.69 -22.01
N ALA A 65 -4.43 33.47 -22.81
CA ALA A 65 -5.74 33.04 -22.34
C ALA A 65 -5.77 31.53 -21.97
N ALA A 66 -4.93 30.71 -22.60
CA ALA A 66 -4.75 29.29 -22.21
C ALA A 66 -3.96 29.10 -20.90
N CYS A 67 -3.41 30.17 -20.34
CA CYS A 67 -2.69 30.20 -19.07
C CYS A 67 -3.47 30.97 -18.00
N GLU A 68 -4.74 30.69 -17.79
CA GLU A 68 -5.29 30.81 -16.44
C GLU A 68 -4.79 29.60 -15.62
N ALA A 69 -3.49 29.62 -15.34
CA ALA A 69 -3.01 28.91 -14.17
C ALA A 69 -3.79 29.44 -12.97
N PRO A 70 -4.28 28.59 -12.06
CA PRO A 70 -4.85 29.04 -10.81
C PRO A 70 -3.86 30.07 -10.24
N VAL A 71 -4.34 31.27 -9.94
CA VAL A 71 -3.52 32.36 -9.40
C VAL A 71 -3.14 31.97 -7.97
N LEU A 72 -2.26 30.97 -7.87
CA LEU A 72 -1.39 30.82 -6.72
C LEU A 72 -0.44 32.02 -6.81
N LYS A 73 -0.73 33.04 -6.00
CA LYS A 73 0.23 34.13 -5.75
C LYS A 73 1.46 33.47 -5.14
N THR A 74 2.37 33.01 -5.98
CA THR A 74 3.71 32.60 -5.56
C THR A 74 4.37 33.88 -5.07
N ILE A 75 4.52 34.00 -3.76
CA ILE A 75 5.37 35.04 -3.17
C ILE A 75 6.78 34.70 -3.64
N PRO A 76 7.43 35.52 -4.48
CA PRO A 76 8.80 35.26 -4.90
C PRO A 76 9.68 35.24 -3.65
N TYR A 77 10.67 34.35 -3.61
CA TYR A 77 11.64 34.35 -2.53
C TYR A 77 12.30 35.71 -2.43
N VAL A 78 12.14 36.41 -1.32
CA VAL A 78 12.88 37.64 -1.03
C VAL A 78 14.36 37.35 -0.89
N VAL A 79 14.68 36.16 -0.32
CA VAL A 79 16.03 35.60 -0.27
C VAL A 79 15.96 34.19 -0.81
N LYS A 80 16.67 33.91 -1.91
CA LYS A 80 16.75 32.56 -2.50
C LYS A 80 17.41 31.62 -1.50
N PRO A 81 16.75 30.47 -1.11
CA PRO A 81 17.43 29.45 -0.34
C PRO A 81 18.68 28.95 -1.08
N HIS A 82 19.77 28.69 -0.35
CA HIS A 82 21.08 28.32 -0.93
C HIS A 82 20.96 27.08 -1.84
N ASP A 83 20.13 26.12 -1.48
CA ASP A 83 20.06 24.80 -2.12
C ASP A 83 18.88 24.64 -3.10
N ILE A 84 18.12 25.71 -3.36
CA ILE A 84 17.00 25.68 -4.30
C ILE A 84 17.31 26.53 -5.54
N ILE A 85 17.39 25.86 -6.69
CA ILE A 85 17.48 26.52 -7.99
C ILE A 85 16.12 26.41 -8.67
N PRO A 86 15.43 27.52 -8.98
CA PRO A 86 14.14 27.48 -9.67
C PRO A 86 14.22 26.65 -10.96
N GLY A 87 13.26 25.74 -11.12
CA GLY A 87 13.20 24.85 -12.28
C GLY A 87 14.06 23.57 -12.18
N ILE A 88 15.01 23.47 -11.24
CA ILE A 88 15.81 22.26 -11.01
C ILE A 88 15.19 21.49 -9.83
N PRO A 89 14.86 20.18 -9.99
CA PRO A 89 14.33 19.39 -8.91
C PRO A 89 15.40 18.94 -7.92
N ASN A 90 15.05 18.85 -6.65
CA ASN A 90 15.81 18.16 -5.62
C ASN A 90 15.21 16.77 -5.38
N TYR A 91 16.05 15.81 -4.99
CA TYR A 91 15.66 14.44 -4.70
C TYR A 91 15.98 14.09 -3.25
N TYR A 92 15.01 13.51 -2.56
CA TYR A 92 15.17 13.03 -1.19
C TYR A 92 14.89 11.52 -1.17
N ALA A 93 15.86 10.76 -0.67
CA ALA A 93 15.63 9.33 -0.45
C ALA A 93 14.73 9.15 0.78
N SER A 94 13.69 8.35 0.66
CA SER A 94 12.72 8.09 1.73
C SER A 94 12.13 6.69 1.56
N SER A 95 11.18 6.32 2.43
CA SER A 95 10.43 5.08 2.34
C SER A 95 8.95 5.36 2.33
N TYR A 96 8.25 4.72 1.42
CA TYR A 96 6.80 4.66 1.40
C TYR A 96 6.33 3.38 2.09
N PHE A 97 5.38 3.50 2.98
CA PHE A 97 4.64 2.38 3.56
C PHE A 97 3.27 2.86 4.06
N ASP A 98 2.20 2.18 3.64
CA ASP A 98 0.82 2.52 4.02
C ASP A 98 0.09 1.36 4.73
N GLY A 99 0.82 0.31 5.11
CA GLY A 99 0.28 -0.93 5.67
C GLY A 99 0.03 -2.01 4.61
N PHE A 100 -0.02 -1.64 3.33
CA PHE A 100 -0.21 -2.57 2.22
C PHE A 100 1.02 -2.65 1.31
N ASP A 101 1.47 -1.53 0.76
CA ASP A 101 2.62 -1.43 -0.13
C ASP A 101 3.85 -0.86 0.59
N PHE A 102 5.02 -1.37 0.23
CA PHE A 102 6.31 -0.83 0.65
C PHE A 102 7.18 -0.52 -0.57
N ALA A 103 7.88 0.63 -0.53
CA ALA A 103 8.95 0.96 -1.46
C ALA A 103 9.99 1.90 -0.82
N SER A 104 11.28 1.61 -1.00
CA SER A 104 12.33 2.62 -0.80
C SER A 104 12.36 3.52 -2.03
N VAL A 105 12.20 4.81 -1.86
CA VAL A 105 11.88 5.74 -2.95
C VAL A 105 12.80 6.96 -2.99
N LEU A 106 12.87 7.58 -4.16
CA LEU A 106 13.39 8.94 -4.34
C LEU A 106 12.21 9.88 -4.56
N VAL A 107 12.02 10.81 -3.66
CA VAL A 107 10.97 11.82 -3.75
C VAL A 107 11.52 13.03 -4.48
N LYS A 108 10.95 13.30 -5.65
CA LYS A 108 11.27 14.48 -6.46
C LYS A 108 10.50 15.68 -5.97
N THR A 109 11.23 16.73 -5.60
CA THR A 109 10.63 17.99 -5.15
C THR A 109 11.00 19.13 -6.09
N ARG A 110 10.09 20.07 -6.29
CA ARG A 110 10.38 21.36 -6.92
C ARG A 110 9.95 22.47 -5.99
N GLU A 111 10.87 23.40 -5.74
CA GLU A 111 10.61 24.56 -4.88
C GLU A 111 10.01 24.16 -3.52
N GLY A 112 10.55 23.09 -2.93
CA GLY A 112 10.11 22.54 -1.64
C GLY A 112 8.80 21.75 -1.66
N ARG A 113 8.24 21.44 -2.85
CA ARG A 113 7.00 20.66 -2.98
C ARG A 113 7.25 19.29 -3.61
N PRO A 114 6.87 18.19 -2.96
CA PRO A 114 6.88 16.87 -3.57
C PRO A 114 5.95 16.82 -4.79
N ILE A 115 6.46 16.34 -5.93
CA ILE A 115 5.71 16.30 -7.19
C ILE A 115 5.70 14.91 -7.83
N LYS A 116 6.64 14.02 -7.48
CA LYS A 116 6.73 12.69 -8.05
C LYS A 116 7.47 11.74 -7.12
N ILE A 117 7.06 10.49 -7.11
CA ILE A 117 7.75 9.39 -6.45
C ILE A 117 8.48 8.57 -7.50
N GLU A 118 9.77 8.33 -7.31
CA GLU A 118 10.61 7.55 -8.21
C GLU A 118 11.23 6.36 -7.46
N ALA A 119 11.58 5.32 -8.20
CA ALA A 119 12.27 4.15 -7.65
C ALA A 119 13.63 4.54 -7.06
N ASN A 120 14.03 3.92 -5.94
CA ASN A 120 15.39 4.05 -5.40
C ASN A 120 16.28 2.90 -5.90
N PRO A 121 17.16 3.12 -6.88
CA PRO A 121 17.99 2.04 -7.43
C PRO A 121 18.96 1.44 -6.40
N ALA A 122 19.31 2.19 -5.34
CA ALA A 122 20.20 1.70 -4.29
C ALA A 122 19.59 0.55 -3.45
N ALA A 123 18.25 0.44 -3.42
CA ALA A 123 17.54 -0.57 -2.66
C ALA A 123 17.17 -1.83 -3.48
N GLY A 124 17.61 -1.95 -4.75
CA GLY A 124 17.35 -3.11 -5.60
C GLY A 124 15.86 -3.41 -5.77
N SER A 125 15.45 -4.64 -5.48
CA SER A 125 14.03 -5.05 -5.55
C SER A 125 13.12 -4.28 -4.60
N LEU A 126 13.61 -3.83 -3.46
CA LEU A 126 12.88 -3.04 -2.48
C LEU A 126 12.73 -1.57 -2.87
N GLY A 127 13.46 -1.11 -3.89
CA GLY A 127 13.42 0.27 -4.39
C GLY A 127 12.40 0.51 -5.50
N LYS A 128 11.53 -0.47 -5.79
CA LYS A 128 10.51 -0.31 -6.83
C LYS A 128 9.29 0.42 -6.34
N THR A 129 8.57 1.00 -7.29
CA THR A 129 7.29 1.64 -7.06
C THR A 129 6.21 0.99 -7.91
N ASN A 130 4.99 0.99 -7.40
CA ASN A 130 3.78 0.65 -8.15
C ASN A 130 2.92 1.91 -8.35
N ALA A 131 1.77 1.76 -9.01
CA ALA A 131 0.87 2.88 -9.26
C ALA A 131 0.39 3.53 -7.96
N ARG A 132 0.11 2.76 -6.91
CA ARG A 132 -0.38 3.25 -5.61
C ARG A 132 0.67 4.07 -4.89
N ALA A 133 1.91 3.59 -4.85
CA ALA A 133 3.03 4.34 -4.27
C ALA A 133 3.27 5.67 -5.01
N GLN A 134 3.20 5.68 -6.33
CA GLN A 134 3.36 6.91 -7.12
C GLN A 134 2.17 7.87 -6.96
N ALA A 135 0.95 7.38 -6.94
CA ALA A 135 -0.25 8.18 -6.76
C ALA A 135 -0.37 8.77 -5.35
N SER A 136 0.33 8.20 -4.35
CA SER A 136 0.29 8.67 -2.96
C SER A 136 0.74 10.12 -2.78
N VAL A 137 1.49 10.69 -3.72
CA VAL A 137 1.85 12.11 -3.68
C VAL A 137 0.62 13.02 -3.75
N LEU A 138 -0.44 12.59 -4.43
CA LEU A 138 -1.67 13.37 -4.57
C LEU A 138 -2.42 13.48 -3.23
N SER A 139 -2.39 12.43 -2.41
CA SER A 139 -3.05 12.44 -1.10
C SER A 139 -2.45 13.46 -0.11
N LEU A 140 -1.21 13.94 -0.34
CA LEU A 140 -0.63 15.05 0.43
C LEU A 140 -1.47 16.33 0.29
N TYR A 141 -2.00 16.57 -0.90
CA TYR A 141 -2.73 17.78 -1.28
C TYR A 141 -4.26 17.62 -1.23
N ASP A 142 -4.76 16.52 -0.67
CA ASP A 142 -6.19 16.26 -0.53
C ASP A 142 -6.83 17.31 0.39
N ASN A 143 -7.87 17.99 -0.11
CA ASN A 143 -8.57 19.03 0.62
C ASN A 143 -9.52 18.49 1.69
N ASP A 144 -9.93 17.23 1.61
CA ASP A 144 -10.88 16.58 2.53
C ASP A 144 -10.21 15.92 3.74
N LYS A 145 -8.88 16.09 3.87
CA LYS A 145 -8.13 15.58 5.04
C LYS A 145 -8.62 16.18 6.34
N VAL A 146 -8.48 15.42 7.41
CA VAL A 146 -8.60 15.95 8.78
C VAL A 146 -7.45 16.94 9.01
N LYS A 147 -7.77 18.22 9.27
CA LYS A 147 -6.80 19.31 9.35
C LYS A 147 -6.47 19.74 10.76
N LEU A 148 -7.43 19.58 11.67
CA LEU A 148 -7.34 19.98 13.07
C LEU A 148 -7.68 18.81 13.98
N PRO A 149 -7.07 18.75 15.19
CA PRO A 149 -7.49 17.81 16.22
C PRO A 149 -8.95 18.06 16.61
N ALA A 150 -9.66 17.03 17.06
CA ALA A 150 -11.04 17.17 17.52
C ALA A 150 -11.29 16.38 18.81
N LEU A 151 -12.15 16.92 19.69
CA LEU A 151 -12.62 16.27 20.92
C LEU A 151 -14.14 16.37 21.00
N ASN A 152 -14.82 15.22 21.07
CA ASN A 152 -16.29 15.11 21.06
C ASN A 152 -16.98 15.85 19.87
N GLY A 153 -16.30 15.88 18.73
CA GLY A 153 -16.79 16.57 17.52
C GLY A 153 -16.33 18.02 17.38
N ASP A 154 -15.81 18.63 18.45
CA ASP A 154 -15.34 20.01 18.44
C ASP A 154 -13.87 20.09 18.00
N GLU A 155 -13.58 20.84 16.94
CA GLU A 155 -12.20 21.08 16.49
C GLU A 155 -11.42 21.89 17.51
N GLN A 156 -10.16 21.52 17.69
CA GLN A 156 -9.22 22.16 18.64
C GLN A 156 -8.07 22.80 17.84
N THR A 157 -7.51 23.88 18.37
CA THR A 157 -6.37 24.58 17.76
C THR A 157 -5.03 23.89 18.04
N ASP A 158 -4.98 23.07 19.11
CA ASP A 158 -3.80 22.34 19.56
C ASP A 158 -4.17 20.95 20.13
N PHE A 159 -3.18 20.19 20.56
CA PHE A 159 -3.36 18.85 21.10
C PHE A 159 -3.63 18.79 22.62
N ASN A 160 -3.57 19.92 23.34
CA ASN A 160 -3.55 19.92 24.81
C ASN A 160 -4.75 19.21 25.43
N LYS A 161 -5.97 19.51 24.95
CA LYS A 161 -7.19 18.90 25.50
C LYS A 161 -7.28 17.41 25.17
N ILE A 162 -6.78 17.00 23.99
CA ILE A 162 -6.76 15.60 23.57
C ILE A 162 -5.76 14.82 24.41
N ASP A 163 -4.57 15.39 24.64
CA ASP A 163 -3.57 14.75 25.50
C ASP A 163 -4.06 14.62 26.94
N ASP A 164 -4.74 15.63 27.50
CA ASP A 164 -5.36 15.54 28.82
C ASP A 164 -6.43 14.45 28.87
N PHE A 165 -7.29 14.37 27.82
CA PHE A 165 -8.30 13.34 27.71
C PHE A 165 -7.69 11.93 27.67
N VAL A 166 -6.65 11.71 26.85
CA VAL A 166 -5.98 10.41 26.76
C VAL A 166 -5.22 10.07 28.02
N LEU A 167 -4.43 11.00 28.58
CA LEU A 167 -3.66 10.78 29.81
C LEU A 167 -4.57 10.43 31.01
N LYS A 168 -5.74 11.08 31.11
CA LYS A 168 -6.78 10.72 32.07
C LYS A 168 -7.25 9.28 31.87
N GLY A 169 -7.56 8.90 30.61
CA GLY A 169 -8.00 7.55 30.28
C GLY A 169 -6.95 6.48 30.58
N LEU A 170 -5.68 6.77 30.29
CA LEU A 170 -4.55 5.88 30.60
C LEU A 170 -4.43 5.65 32.11
N THR A 171 -4.52 6.72 32.92
CA THR A 171 -4.45 6.64 34.40
C THR A 171 -5.64 5.85 34.96
N GLU A 172 -6.86 6.14 34.51
CA GLU A 172 -8.07 5.42 34.96
C GLU A 172 -8.05 3.94 34.54
N SER A 173 -7.53 3.63 33.34
CA SER A 173 -7.41 2.24 32.88
C SER A 173 -6.42 1.45 33.73
N GLN A 174 -5.30 2.05 34.12
CA GLN A 174 -4.36 1.42 35.08
C GLN A 174 -5.02 1.15 36.43
N ALA A 175 -5.75 2.14 36.95
CA ALA A 175 -6.40 2.01 38.26
C ALA A 175 -7.52 0.96 38.26
N THR A 176 -8.20 0.76 37.15
CA THR A 176 -9.33 -0.17 37.01
C THR A 176 -8.96 -1.52 36.39
N GLY A 177 -7.70 -1.73 36.00
CA GLY A 177 -7.23 -2.94 35.33
C GLY A 177 -7.78 -3.14 33.92
N LYS A 178 -8.35 -2.10 33.30
CA LYS A 178 -8.82 -2.17 31.92
C LYS A 178 -7.68 -2.14 30.93
N LYS A 179 -7.90 -2.74 29.76
CA LYS A 179 -6.90 -2.78 28.68
C LYS A 179 -6.78 -1.42 27.99
N ILE A 180 -5.55 -1.10 27.62
CA ILE A 180 -5.18 0.01 26.76
C ILE A 180 -4.79 -0.61 25.41
N VAL A 181 -5.54 -0.32 24.36
CA VAL A 181 -5.30 -0.93 23.05
C VAL A 181 -4.78 0.11 22.07
N VAL A 182 -3.64 -0.20 21.45
CA VAL A 182 -3.15 0.47 20.24
C VAL A 182 -3.49 -0.43 19.06
N LEU A 183 -4.42 0.01 18.23
CA LEU A 183 -4.87 -0.70 17.03
C LEU A 183 -4.24 -0.03 15.80
N SER A 184 -3.37 -0.74 15.08
CA SER A 184 -2.62 -0.22 13.93
C SER A 184 -2.62 -1.24 12.80
N HIS A 185 -2.38 -0.80 11.56
CA HIS A 185 -1.97 -1.72 10.49
C HIS A 185 -0.62 -2.38 10.82
N SER A 186 -0.23 -3.41 10.07
CA SER A 186 1.13 -3.96 10.12
C SER A 186 2.14 -2.84 10.01
N PHE A 187 3.09 -2.78 10.94
CA PHE A 187 4.06 -1.68 11.00
C PHE A 187 5.46 -2.23 11.33
N PRO A 188 6.22 -2.67 10.33
CA PRO A 188 7.52 -3.32 10.52
C PRO A 188 8.63 -2.30 10.84
N SER A 189 8.36 -1.37 11.75
CA SER A 189 9.29 -0.38 12.25
C SER A 189 9.95 -0.88 13.54
N PRO A 190 11.27 -1.09 13.55
CA PRO A 190 11.98 -1.43 14.80
C PRO A 190 11.86 -0.34 15.85
N THR A 191 11.89 0.94 15.43
CA THR A 191 11.77 2.07 16.36
C THR A 191 10.38 2.17 16.97
N PHE A 192 9.31 1.95 16.19
CA PHE A 192 7.95 1.91 16.72
C PHE A 192 7.77 0.75 17.71
N LYS A 193 8.28 -0.44 17.39
CA LYS A 193 8.22 -1.60 18.30
C LYS A 193 8.92 -1.33 19.63
N LYS A 194 10.10 -0.70 19.58
CA LYS A 194 10.81 -0.28 20.78
C LYS A 194 9.99 0.74 21.58
N LEU A 195 9.48 1.77 20.90
CA LEU A 195 8.67 2.81 21.54
C LEU A 195 7.39 2.25 22.17
N PHE A 196 6.73 1.30 21.50
CA PHE A 196 5.60 0.59 22.09
C PHE A 196 6.02 -0.23 23.32
N GLY A 197 7.21 -0.83 23.31
CA GLY A 197 7.79 -1.48 24.50
C GLY A 197 7.98 -0.52 25.67
N ASP A 198 8.50 0.68 25.41
CA ASP A 198 8.65 1.73 26.42
C ASP A 198 7.27 2.20 26.94
N PHE A 199 6.27 2.32 26.04
CA PHE A 199 4.88 2.63 26.40
C PHE A 199 4.27 1.53 27.29
N LYS A 200 4.46 0.26 26.93
CA LYS A 200 3.98 -0.90 27.70
C LYS A 200 4.68 -1.01 29.07
N THR A 201 5.94 -0.59 29.16
CA THR A 201 6.65 -0.53 30.44
C THR A 201 5.98 0.45 31.41
N LYS A 202 5.52 1.61 30.91
CA LYS A 202 4.76 2.58 31.70
C LYS A 202 3.32 2.16 31.96
N TYR A 203 2.69 1.52 30.96
CA TYR A 203 1.30 1.07 30.97
C TYR A 203 1.22 -0.44 30.73
N PRO A 204 1.41 -1.30 31.74
CA PRO A 204 1.52 -2.76 31.56
C PRO A 204 0.30 -3.43 30.93
N SER A 205 -0.91 -2.82 31.05
CA SER A 205 -2.13 -3.29 30.39
C SER A 205 -2.24 -2.92 28.90
N ALA A 206 -1.20 -2.28 28.35
CA ALA A 206 -1.17 -1.90 26.93
C ALA A 206 -0.96 -3.12 26.02
N GLU A 207 -1.77 -3.20 24.98
CA GLU A 207 -1.72 -4.25 23.95
C GLU A 207 -1.66 -3.62 22.56
N LEU A 208 -0.72 -4.09 21.73
CA LEU A 208 -0.67 -3.76 20.31
C LEU A 208 -1.46 -4.81 19.55
N ILE A 209 -2.45 -4.35 18.81
CA ILE A 209 -3.28 -5.19 17.94
C ILE A 209 -3.08 -4.73 16.51
N THR A 210 -2.70 -5.65 15.65
CA THR A 210 -2.54 -5.39 14.22
C THR A 210 -3.83 -5.72 13.49
N TYR A 211 -4.24 -4.80 12.59
CA TYR A 211 -5.36 -4.99 11.69
C TYR A 211 -4.99 -4.59 10.27
N ASP A 212 -5.05 -5.51 9.33
CA ASP A 212 -4.90 -5.26 7.90
C ASP A 212 -6.20 -5.66 7.19
N ALA A 213 -6.69 -4.81 6.26
CA ALA A 213 -7.88 -5.14 5.47
C ALA A 213 -7.64 -6.36 4.55
N ILE A 214 -6.41 -6.49 4.04
CA ILE A 214 -5.91 -7.67 3.32
C ILE A 214 -4.80 -8.31 4.17
N PRO A 215 -5.13 -9.29 5.01
CA PRO A 215 -4.27 -9.68 6.13
C PRO A 215 -3.16 -10.68 5.80
N TYR A 216 -3.21 -11.40 4.66
CA TYR A 216 -2.33 -12.55 4.36
C TYR A 216 -2.19 -13.57 5.51
N ALA A 217 -3.21 -13.65 6.37
CA ALA A 217 -3.16 -14.47 7.59
C ALA A 217 -2.88 -15.96 7.29
N ALA A 218 -3.48 -16.49 6.22
CA ALA A 218 -3.28 -17.88 5.79
C ALA A 218 -1.80 -18.17 5.44
N ALA A 219 -1.14 -17.23 4.75
CA ALA A 219 0.27 -17.35 4.40
C ALA A 219 1.18 -17.23 5.64
N LEU A 220 0.85 -16.30 6.57
CA LEU A 220 1.58 -16.13 7.83
C LEU A 220 1.44 -17.37 8.74
N ASP A 221 0.24 -17.95 8.84
CA ASP A 221 -0.01 -19.16 9.64
C ASP A 221 0.67 -20.39 9.02
N ALA A 222 0.73 -20.49 7.69
CA ALA A 222 1.47 -21.53 7.01
C ALA A 222 3.00 -21.38 7.23
N ALA A 223 3.50 -20.14 7.19
CA ALA A 223 4.90 -19.86 7.49
C ALA A 223 5.26 -20.23 8.95
N GLN A 224 4.40 -19.94 9.92
CA GLN A 224 4.57 -20.37 11.30
C GLN A 224 4.65 -21.89 11.42
N GLU A 225 3.83 -22.62 10.65
CA GLU A 225 3.83 -24.09 10.68
C GLU A 225 5.07 -24.69 10.03
N VAL A 226 5.51 -24.14 8.89
CA VAL A 226 6.58 -24.73 8.07
C VAL A 226 7.97 -24.23 8.49
N PHE A 227 8.08 -22.97 8.92
CA PHE A 227 9.36 -22.35 9.25
C PHE A 227 9.53 -22.05 10.74
N GLY A 228 8.51 -22.31 11.58
CA GLY A 228 8.55 -21.98 13.01
C GLY A 228 8.48 -20.49 13.32
N GLN A 229 8.30 -19.65 12.31
CA GLN A 229 8.25 -18.20 12.44
C GLN A 229 7.09 -17.62 11.60
N ARG A 230 6.34 -16.71 12.21
CA ARG A 230 5.19 -16.04 11.56
C ARG A 230 5.65 -14.83 10.73
N ALA A 231 6.34 -15.12 9.61
CA ALA A 231 6.82 -14.14 8.64
C ALA A 231 6.77 -14.72 7.22
N LEU A 232 6.50 -13.90 6.23
CA LEU A 232 6.36 -14.35 4.85
C LEU A 232 7.74 -14.72 4.25
N PRO A 233 7.87 -15.82 3.50
CA PRO A 233 9.13 -16.16 2.85
C PRO A 233 9.44 -15.24 1.67
N VAL A 234 10.70 -14.88 1.51
CA VAL A 234 11.21 -14.15 0.34
C VAL A 234 11.72 -15.14 -0.69
N TYR A 235 11.22 -15.04 -1.91
CA TYR A 235 11.67 -15.80 -3.06
C TYR A 235 12.44 -14.91 -4.05
N ASP A 236 13.37 -15.53 -4.80
CA ASP A 236 14.09 -14.91 -5.92
C ASP A 236 14.02 -15.84 -7.14
N LEU A 237 13.37 -15.40 -8.20
CA LEU A 237 13.16 -16.18 -9.41
C LEU A 237 14.30 -16.00 -10.43
N SER A 238 15.28 -15.12 -10.19
CA SER A 238 16.29 -14.73 -11.18
C SER A 238 17.10 -15.88 -11.76
N SER A 239 17.29 -16.95 -10.99
CA SER A 239 18.00 -18.18 -11.40
C SER A 239 17.07 -19.38 -11.63
N SER A 240 15.75 -19.19 -11.55
CA SER A 240 14.78 -20.25 -11.73
C SER A 240 14.55 -20.56 -13.22
N GLN A 241 14.33 -21.83 -13.54
CA GLN A 241 13.99 -22.29 -14.89
C GLN A 241 12.53 -22.71 -15.03
N LEU A 242 11.82 -22.89 -13.91
CA LEU A 242 10.40 -23.21 -13.89
C LEU A 242 9.73 -22.56 -12.67
N VAL A 243 8.65 -21.83 -12.91
CA VAL A 243 7.69 -21.44 -11.88
C VAL A 243 6.34 -22.08 -12.17
N VAL A 244 5.79 -22.75 -11.16
CA VAL A 244 4.42 -23.27 -11.18
C VAL A 244 3.64 -22.52 -10.12
N SER A 245 2.60 -21.81 -10.51
CA SER A 245 1.79 -21.01 -9.62
C SER A 245 0.35 -21.51 -9.57
N PHE A 246 -0.15 -21.69 -8.34
CA PHE A 246 -1.54 -22.05 -8.06
C PHE A 246 -2.25 -20.84 -7.47
N GLN A 247 -3.01 -20.12 -8.28
CA GLN A 247 -3.74 -18.89 -7.95
C GLN A 247 -2.88 -17.71 -7.47
N ALA A 248 -1.56 -17.86 -7.28
CA ALA A 248 -0.71 -16.79 -6.82
C ALA A 248 -0.47 -15.77 -7.93
N ASP A 249 -1.03 -14.55 -7.77
CA ASP A 249 -0.82 -13.44 -8.69
C ASP A 249 0.44 -12.65 -8.33
N PHE A 250 1.61 -13.30 -8.51
CA PHE A 250 2.90 -12.76 -8.07
C PHE A 250 3.45 -11.61 -8.96
N LEU A 251 2.81 -11.31 -10.07
CA LEU A 251 3.04 -10.07 -10.85
C LEU A 251 2.05 -8.96 -10.48
N GLY A 252 1.06 -9.28 -9.66
CA GLY A 252 0.13 -8.36 -9.02
C GLY A 252 0.39 -8.28 -7.51
N ASP A 253 -0.68 -8.43 -6.72
CA ASP A 253 -0.60 -8.37 -5.26
C ASP A 253 -0.47 -9.79 -4.67
N PHE A 254 0.73 -10.21 -4.32
CA PHE A 254 1.00 -11.51 -3.71
C PHE A 254 1.95 -11.38 -2.52
N ASN A 255 1.45 -11.65 -1.32
CA ASN A 255 2.25 -11.76 -0.09
C ASN A 255 3.20 -10.57 0.17
N ALA A 256 2.81 -9.36 -0.23
CA ALA A 256 3.65 -8.17 -0.14
C ALA A 256 5.06 -8.38 -0.73
N SER A 257 5.17 -9.18 -1.78
CA SER A 257 6.43 -9.55 -2.44
C SER A 257 6.77 -8.63 -3.62
N SER A 258 8.03 -8.68 -4.07
CA SER A 258 8.54 -7.94 -5.23
C SER A 258 9.12 -8.92 -6.26
N LEU A 259 8.34 -9.97 -6.60
CA LEU A 259 8.80 -11.06 -7.48
C LEU A 259 8.93 -10.65 -8.95
N GLU A 260 8.27 -9.59 -9.38
CA GLU A 260 8.23 -9.13 -10.78
C GLU A 260 9.63 -8.80 -11.35
N VAL A 261 10.59 -8.34 -10.51
CA VAL A 261 11.98 -8.07 -10.98
C VAL A 261 12.72 -9.35 -11.27
N SER A 262 12.71 -10.24 -10.29
CA SER A 262 13.40 -11.51 -10.44
C SER A 262 12.76 -12.32 -11.56
N TYR A 263 11.43 -12.26 -11.71
CA TYR A 263 10.71 -12.85 -12.83
C TYR A 263 11.16 -12.23 -14.16
N ALA A 264 11.16 -10.91 -14.30
CA ALA A 264 11.60 -10.23 -15.52
C ALA A 264 13.08 -10.53 -15.85
N ALA A 265 13.94 -10.63 -14.84
CA ALA A 265 15.33 -10.99 -15.01
C ALA A 265 15.50 -12.41 -15.56
N ALA A 266 14.64 -13.36 -15.11
CA ALA A 266 14.64 -14.75 -15.55
C ALA A 266 13.94 -14.97 -16.91
N ARG A 267 13.10 -14.03 -17.36
CA ARG A 267 12.35 -14.11 -18.63
C ARG A 267 13.09 -13.53 -19.84
N LYS A 268 14.41 -13.44 -19.77
CA LYS A 268 15.22 -13.03 -20.92
C LYS A 268 15.25 -14.18 -21.95
N PRO A 269 14.98 -13.89 -23.23
CA PRO A 269 15.01 -14.89 -24.27
C PRO A 269 16.34 -15.65 -24.32
N GLY A 270 16.28 -16.98 -24.32
CA GLY A 270 17.46 -17.86 -24.35
C GLY A 270 17.12 -19.28 -23.90
N PRO A 271 18.10 -20.22 -23.92
CA PRO A 271 17.86 -21.61 -23.56
C PRO A 271 17.53 -21.83 -22.09
N GLU A 272 17.93 -20.89 -21.24
CA GLU A 272 17.69 -20.92 -19.78
C GLU A 272 16.49 -20.03 -19.35
N MET A 273 15.70 -19.51 -20.32
CA MET A 273 14.54 -18.67 -20.01
C MET A 273 13.57 -19.39 -19.09
N LEU A 274 13.15 -18.71 -18.03
CA LEU A 274 12.16 -19.20 -17.08
C LEU A 274 10.86 -19.61 -17.79
N ARG A 275 10.46 -20.87 -17.65
CA ARG A 275 9.15 -21.36 -18.05
C ARG A 275 8.12 -21.10 -16.94
N HIS A 276 6.94 -20.64 -17.32
CA HIS A 276 5.87 -20.30 -16.39
C HIS A 276 4.60 -21.10 -16.65
N ILE A 277 4.14 -21.84 -15.64
CA ILE A 277 2.88 -22.56 -15.62
C ILE A 277 1.97 -21.92 -14.58
N GLN A 278 0.79 -21.47 -15.00
CA GLN A 278 -0.22 -20.90 -14.13
C GLN A 278 -1.47 -21.76 -14.08
N VAL A 279 -1.92 -22.12 -12.86
CA VAL A 279 -3.16 -22.85 -12.59
C VAL A 279 -4.07 -21.93 -11.79
N GLU A 280 -5.13 -21.42 -12.41
CA GLU A 280 -5.96 -20.39 -11.78
C GLU A 280 -7.41 -20.39 -12.26
N SER A 281 -8.28 -19.73 -11.50
CA SER A 281 -9.71 -19.62 -11.82
C SER A 281 -10.02 -18.39 -12.67
N ASN A 282 -9.59 -17.22 -12.23
CA ASN A 282 -9.71 -15.95 -12.96
C ASN A 282 -8.43 -15.70 -13.80
N LEU A 283 -8.52 -14.83 -14.79
CA LEU A 283 -7.34 -14.38 -15.53
C LEU A 283 -6.66 -13.28 -14.72
N SER A 284 -5.54 -13.62 -14.10
CA SER A 284 -4.70 -12.69 -13.37
C SER A 284 -3.64 -12.03 -14.28
N LEU A 285 -2.96 -10.99 -13.79
CA LEU A 285 -1.81 -10.40 -14.48
C LEU A 285 -0.69 -11.46 -14.67
N THR A 286 -0.49 -12.30 -13.68
CA THR A 286 0.44 -13.43 -13.72
C THR A 286 0.02 -14.44 -14.79
N GLY A 287 -1.25 -14.85 -14.80
CA GLY A 287 -1.77 -15.81 -15.78
C GLY A 287 -1.75 -15.31 -17.21
N ALA A 288 -1.89 -14.00 -17.41
CA ALA A 288 -1.77 -13.38 -18.74
C ALA A 288 -0.34 -13.45 -19.32
N ASN A 289 0.66 -13.65 -18.46
CA ASN A 289 2.07 -13.76 -18.84
C ASN A 289 2.60 -15.21 -18.83
N ALA A 290 1.76 -16.21 -18.53
CA ALA A 290 2.15 -17.60 -18.45
C ALA A 290 2.39 -18.23 -19.83
N ASP A 291 3.37 -19.14 -19.94
CA ASP A 291 3.60 -19.98 -21.13
C ASP A 291 2.54 -21.08 -21.27
N SER A 292 2.07 -21.58 -20.11
CA SER A 292 0.96 -22.55 -20.06
C SER A 292 0.01 -22.13 -18.94
N ARG A 293 -1.27 -21.96 -19.28
CA ARG A 293 -2.31 -21.58 -18.33
C ARG A 293 -3.42 -22.62 -18.30
N TYR A 294 -3.68 -23.16 -17.12
CA TYR A 294 -4.79 -24.09 -16.87
C TYR A 294 -5.89 -23.35 -16.13
N ARG A 295 -7.02 -23.10 -16.82
CA ARG A 295 -8.21 -22.47 -16.25
C ARG A 295 -9.07 -23.52 -15.55
N LEU A 296 -9.10 -23.50 -14.25
CA LEU A 296 -9.84 -24.45 -13.42
C LEU A 296 -10.72 -23.72 -12.39
N LYS A 297 -11.78 -24.37 -11.92
CA LYS A 297 -12.55 -23.87 -10.76
C LYS A 297 -11.66 -23.85 -9.51
N PRO A 298 -11.93 -22.97 -8.51
CA PRO A 298 -11.14 -22.91 -7.27
C PRO A 298 -10.91 -24.27 -6.60
N SER A 299 -11.95 -25.08 -6.49
CA SER A 299 -11.85 -26.43 -5.92
C SER A 299 -10.92 -27.36 -6.72
N ALA A 300 -10.96 -27.25 -8.05
CA ALA A 300 -10.10 -28.05 -8.94
C ALA A 300 -8.65 -27.58 -8.91
N VAL A 301 -8.36 -26.29 -8.68
CA VAL A 301 -6.99 -25.80 -8.48
C VAL A 301 -6.38 -26.44 -7.24
N PHE A 302 -7.10 -26.47 -6.12
CA PHE A 302 -6.61 -27.12 -4.90
C PHE A 302 -6.43 -28.63 -5.06
N LYS A 303 -7.36 -29.30 -5.77
CA LYS A 303 -7.22 -30.71 -6.11
C LYS A 303 -5.93 -30.97 -6.92
N THR A 304 -5.68 -30.15 -7.96
CA THR A 304 -4.46 -30.27 -8.78
C THR A 304 -3.19 -30.08 -7.95
N LEU A 305 -3.17 -29.11 -7.00
CA LEU A 305 -2.04 -28.91 -6.09
C LEU A 305 -1.78 -30.16 -5.21
N VAL A 306 -2.84 -30.78 -4.67
CA VAL A 306 -2.76 -32.03 -3.90
C VAL A 306 -2.22 -33.15 -4.78
N GLU A 307 -2.71 -33.29 -6.01
CA GLU A 307 -2.24 -34.32 -6.94
C GLU A 307 -0.78 -34.11 -7.38
N VAL A 308 -0.34 -32.86 -7.55
CA VAL A 308 1.08 -32.56 -7.79
C VAL A 308 1.94 -32.95 -6.59
N TYR A 309 1.50 -32.62 -5.36
CA TYR A 309 2.21 -33.06 -4.15
C TYR A 309 2.29 -34.59 -4.07
N ASN A 310 1.18 -35.29 -4.28
CA ASN A 310 1.13 -36.76 -4.25
C ASN A 310 2.00 -37.37 -5.35
N GLY A 311 1.92 -36.85 -6.58
CA GLY A 311 2.72 -37.34 -7.71
C GLY A 311 4.22 -37.20 -7.50
N LEU A 312 4.68 -36.12 -6.88
CA LEU A 312 6.07 -35.93 -6.46
C LEU A 312 6.50 -36.95 -5.37
N ASN A 313 5.55 -37.51 -4.61
CA ASN A 313 5.76 -38.53 -3.58
C ASN A 313 5.45 -39.95 -4.07
N GLY A 314 5.33 -40.20 -5.38
CA GLY A 314 5.09 -41.52 -5.98
C GLY A 314 3.62 -41.96 -5.99
N GLY A 315 2.70 -41.06 -5.68
CA GLY A 315 1.27 -41.29 -5.75
C GLY A 315 0.68 -41.06 -7.16
N THR A 316 -0.65 -41.20 -7.27
CA THR A 316 -1.38 -40.98 -8.54
C THR A 316 -1.69 -39.50 -8.74
N ALA A 317 -1.69 -39.08 -10.01
CA ALA A 317 -2.03 -37.76 -10.45
C ALA A 317 -2.82 -37.85 -11.76
N ASP A 318 -3.73 -36.89 -12.00
CA ASP A 318 -4.42 -36.78 -13.28
C ASP A 318 -3.44 -36.33 -14.39
N LYS A 319 -3.93 -36.17 -15.61
CA LYS A 319 -3.10 -35.78 -16.74
C LYS A 319 -2.39 -34.45 -16.51
N THR A 320 -3.12 -33.42 -16.07
CA THR A 320 -2.56 -32.07 -15.84
C THR A 320 -1.52 -32.07 -14.72
N ALA A 321 -1.85 -32.68 -13.59
CA ALA A 321 -0.91 -32.79 -12.48
C ALA A 321 0.33 -33.62 -12.86
N SER A 322 0.17 -34.69 -13.64
CA SER A 322 1.28 -35.55 -14.11
C SER A 322 2.23 -34.79 -15.05
N GLU A 323 1.71 -33.93 -15.94
CA GLU A 323 2.53 -33.05 -16.78
C GLU A 323 3.35 -32.07 -15.94
N ILE A 324 2.71 -31.43 -14.94
CA ILE A 324 3.38 -30.51 -14.01
C ILE A 324 4.45 -31.25 -13.19
N VAL A 325 4.15 -32.42 -12.65
CA VAL A 325 5.11 -33.27 -11.88
C VAL A 325 6.34 -33.60 -12.71
N LYS A 326 6.14 -34.00 -13.97
CA LYS A 326 7.25 -34.30 -14.88
C LYS A 326 8.17 -33.11 -15.11
N GLU A 327 7.61 -31.92 -15.31
CA GLU A 327 8.38 -30.68 -15.48
C GLU A 327 9.12 -30.30 -14.19
N LEU A 328 8.45 -30.39 -13.02
CA LEU A 328 9.08 -30.13 -11.71
C LEU A 328 10.25 -31.08 -11.43
N GLN A 329 10.08 -32.36 -11.71
CA GLN A 329 11.16 -33.36 -11.55
C GLN A 329 12.33 -33.09 -12.49
N ALA A 330 12.04 -32.70 -13.74
CA ALA A 330 13.09 -32.40 -14.72
C ALA A 330 13.92 -31.15 -14.34
N LYS A 331 13.32 -30.16 -13.69
CA LYS A 331 14.00 -28.91 -13.28
C LYS A 331 14.56 -28.97 -11.85
N GLY A 332 14.03 -29.85 -11.00
CA GLY A 332 14.52 -30.09 -9.64
C GLY A 332 14.65 -28.78 -8.83
N SER A 333 15.84 -28.52 -8.32
CA SER A 333 16.12 -27.33 -7.49
C SER A 333 16.02 -25.97 -8.24
N ASN A 334 15.97 -26.00 -9.57
CA ASN A 334 15.74 -24.78 -10.38
C ASN A 334 14.24 -24.51 -10.63
N ALA A 335 13.35 -25.29 -9.99
CA ALA A 335 11.92 -25.06 -10.02
C ALA A 335 11.43 -24.47 -8.69
N VAL A 336 10.32 -23.74 -8.76
CA VAL A 336 9.60 -23.21 -7.60
C VAL A 336 8.10 -23.36 -7.78
N VAL A 337 7.41 -23.65 -6.68
CA VAL A 337 5.95 -23.70 -6.61
C VAL A 337 5.47 -22.59 -5.70
N LEU A 338 4.53 -21.78 -6.21
CA LEU A 338 3.84 -20.74 -5.46
C LEU A 338 2.35 -21.10 -5.38
N ALA A 339 1.72 -20.80 -4.26
CA ALA A 339 0.28 -20.99 -4.10
C ALA A 339 -0.33 -19.82 -3.33
N ASP A 340 -1.61 -19.54 -3.58
CA ASP A 340 -2.43 -18.59 -2.84
C ASP A 340 -3.76 -19.24 -2.45
N GLY A 341 -4.39 -18.69 -1.40
CA GLY A 341 -5.73 -19.07 -0.92
C GLY A 341 -5.73 -19.55 0.54
N SER A 342 -5.84 -20.85 0.77
CA SER A 342 -5.90 -21.39 2.14
C SER A 342 -4.53 -21.63 2.76
N LYS A 343 -4.46 -21.67 4.10
CA LYS A 343 -3.24 -22.09 4.83
C LYS A 343 -2.67 -23.39 4.30
N ALA A 344 -3.51 -24.38 4.05
CA ALA A 344 -3.10 -25.70 3.55
C ALA A 344 -2.45 -25.63 2.16
N ALA A 345 -2.91 -24.73 1.27
CA ALA A 345 -2.29 -24.54 -0.04
C ALA A 345 -0.87 -23.98 0.08
N TYR A 346 -0.65 -23.00 0.93
CA TYR A 346 0.69 -22.47 1.23
C TYR A 346 1.60 -23.54 1.85
N VAL A 347 1.09 -24.33 2.83
CA VAL A 347 1.87 -25.43 3.45
C VAL A 347 2.34 -26.40 2.39
N LEU A 348 1.46 -26.88 1.49
CA LEU A 348 1.86 -27.82 0.44
C LEU A 348 2.86 -27.20 -0.53
N ALA A 349 2.68 -25.94 -0.94
CA ALA A 349 3.65 -25.28 -1.82
C ALA A 349 5.05 -25.19 -1.17
N HIS A 350 5.12 -24.83 0.11
CA HIS A 350 6.39 -24.79 0.85
C HIS A 350 7.03 -26.16 0.97
N LEU A 351 6.25 -27.21 1.26
CA LEU A 351 6.78 -28.59 1.35
C LEU A 351 7.21 -29.14 0.00
N ILE A 352 6.55 -28.77 -1.12
CA ILE A 352 7.03 -29.09 -2.47
C ILE A 352 8.37 -28.39 -2.72
N ASN A 353 8.51 -27.12 -2.39
CA ASN A 353 9.77 -26.38 -2.54
C ASN A 353 10.90 -26.98 -1.68
N GLN A 354 10.59 -27.40 -0.46
CA GLN A 354 11.54 -28.12 0.40
C GLN A 354 12.00 -29.43 -0.26
N LYS A 355 11.06 -30.23 -0.77
CA LYS A 355 11.37 -31.51 -1.44
C LYS A 355 12.20 -31.31 -2.70
N LEU A 356 11.92 -30.28 -3.50
CA LEU A 356 12.70 -29.94 -4.69
C LEU A 356 14.08 -29.36 -4.34
N GLY A 357 14.29 -28.91 -3.10
CA GLY A 357 15.48 -28.14 -2.73
C GLY A 357 15.53 -26.82 -3.49
N SER A 358 14.38 -26.16 -3.68
CA SER A 358 14.22 -24.97 -4.53
C SER A 358 15.19 -23.85 -4.15
N LYS A 359 16.03 -23.45 -5.11
CA LYS A 359 17.00 -22.35 -4.95
C LYS A 359 16.33 -20.98 -4.93
N ALA A 360 15.07 -20.90 -5.35
CA ALA A 360 14.29 -19.65 -5.29
C ALA A 360 13.99 -19.22 -3.85
N PHE A 361 13.94 -20.15 -2.90
CA PHE A 361 13.76 -19.84 -1.48
C PHE A 361 15.07 -19.26 -0.93
N THR A 362 15.05 -17.96 -0.56
CA THR A 362 16.26 -17.24 -0.14
C THR A 362 16.63 -17.44 1.33
N GLY A 363 15.75 -18.03 2.13
CA GLY A 363 15.89 -18.11 3.59
C GLY A 363 15.65 -16.78 4.31
N LYS A 364 15.30 -15.71 3.60
CA LYS A 364 14.93 -14.43 4.21
C LYS A 364 13.45 -14.41 4.59
N ALA A 365 13.13 -13.64 5.64
CA ALA A 365 11.79 -13.32 6.07
C ALA A 365 11.38 -11.93 5.59
N ASN A 366 10.14 -11.78 5.13
CA ASN A 366 9.49 -10.51 4.84
C ASN A 366 8.59 -10.16 6.04
N PHE A 367 8.75 -8.97 6.60
CA PHE A 367 8.10 -8.49 7.82
C PHE A 367 6.99 -7.47 7.54
N LEU A 368 6.62 -7.22 6.28
CA LEU A 368 5.63 -6.20 5.92
C LEU A 368 4.22 -6.52 6.39
N LYS A 369 3.96 -7.76 6.82
CA LYS A 369 2.67 -8.23 7.33
C LYS A 369 2.83 -8.92 8.67
N GLU A 370 1.97 -8.53 9.63
CA GLU A 370 2.02 -9.01 11.01
C GLU A 370 0.62 -9.34 11.58
N TYR A 371 -0.42 -9.27 10.75
CA TYR A 371 -1.81 -9.51 11.20
C TYR A 371 -1.99 -10.90 11.79
N ASP A 372 -2.69 -10.98 12.92
CA ASP A 372 -3.00 -12.22 13.63
C ASP A 372 -4.50 -12.30 13.94
N ASN A 373 -5.18 -13.28 13.32
CA ASN A 373 -6.60 -13.52 13.50
C ASN A 373 -6.98 -13.80 14.98
N ALA A 374 -6.15 -14.56 15.70
CA ALA A 374 -6.44 -14.90 17.10
C ALA A 374 -6.37 -13.65 17.97
N ARG A 375 -5.33 -12.84 17.80
CA ARG A 375 -5.17 -11.58 18.53
C ARG A 375 -6.26 -10.56 18.20
N PHE A 376 -6.67 -10.47 16.95
CA PHE A 376 -7.77 -9.58 16.57
C PHE A 376 -9.12 -10.07 17.13
N ASN A 377 -9.38 -11.36 17.15
CA ASN A 377 -10.57 -11.94 17.79
C ASN A 377 -10.57 -11.73 19.32
N GLU A 378 -9.43 -11.80 19.98
CA GLU A 378 -9.30 -11.42 21.39
C GLU A 378 -9.69 -9.94 21.60
N PHE A 379 -9.18 -9.04 20.74
CA PHE A 379 -9.56 -7.63 20.78
C PHE A 379 -11.07 -7.43 20.62
N LEU A 380 -11.71 -8.12 19.66
CA LEU A 380 -13.17 -8.07 19.51
C LEU A 380 -13.89 -8.51 20.79
N SER A 381 -13.39 -9.55 21.45
CA SER A 381 -13.94 -10.03 22.73
C SER A 381 -13.79 -9.00 23.84
N TRP A 382 -12.62 -8.34 23.95
CA TRP A 382 -12.37 -7.29 24.95
C TRP A 382 -13.28 -6.08 24.77
N VAL A 383 -13.45 -5.63 23.53
CA VAL A 383 -14.34 -4.48 23.22
C VAL A 383 -15.79 -4.81 23.54
N ASN A 384 -16.27 -5.97 23.10
CA ASN A 384 -17.66 -6.41 23.37
C ASN A 384 -17.91 -6.62 24.87
N GLY A 385 -16.91 -7.11 25.59
CA GLY A 385 -16.96 -7.31 27.05
C GLY A 385 -16.74 -6.04 27.89
N GLY A 386 -16.55 -4.85 27.28
CA GLY A 386 -16.32 -3.60 28.00
C GLY A 386 -15.00 -3.55 28.76
N GLN A 387 -14.03 -4.39 28.37
CA GLN A 387 -12.72 -4.52 29.03
C GLN A 387 -11.71 -3.48 28.54
N VAL A 388 -12.00 -2.75 27.44
CA VAL A 388 -11.14 -1.73 26.88
C VAL A 388 -11.46 -0.38 27.52
N GLY A 389 -10.48 0.22 28.19
CA GLY A 389 -10.57 1.55 28.78
C GLY A 389 -10.11 2.65 27.84
N VAL A 390 -8.99 2.41 27.14
CA VAL A 390 -8.45 3.32 26.11
C VAL A 390 -8.29 2.57 24.80
N LEU A 391 -8.75 3.18 23.71
CA LEU A 391 -8.47 2.73 22.34
C LEU A 391 -7.77 3.84 21.56
N ILE A 392 -6.60 3.53 21.03
CA ILE A 392 -5.81 4.38 20.14
C ILE A 392 -5.79 3.68 18.78
N SER A 393 -6.52 4.17 17.79
CA SER A 393 -6.51 3.63 16.43
C SER A 393 -5.61 4.47 15.53
N ASN A 394 -4.68 3.81 14.82
CA ASN A 394 -3.70 4.45 13.96
C ASN A 394 -3.88 4.02 12.50
N ASN A 395 -4.41 4.89 11.67
CA ASN A 395 -4.59 4.72 10.22
C ASN A 395 -5.28 3.40 9.82
N VAL A 396 -6.25 2.93 10.61
CA VAL A 396 -7.05 1.73 10.32
C VAL A 396 -8.53 2.04 10.39
N ASN A 397 -9.33 1.35 9.57
CA ASN A 397 -10.79 1.47 9.59
C ASN A 397 -11.48 0.10 9.56
N PRO A 398 -11.37 -0.71 10.64
CA PRO A 398 -12.00 -2.03 10.68
C PRO A 398 -13.54 -1.97 10.70
N ILE A 399 -14.13 -0.82 11.00
CA ILE A 399 -15.57 -0.63 10.90
C ILE A 399 -16.04 -0.79 9.46
N TYR A 400 -15.27 -0.28 8.50
CA TYR A 400 -15.60 -0.39 7.08
C TYR A 400 -15.17 -1.73 6.48
N SER A 401 -13.93 -2.15 6.74
CA SER A 401 -13.30 -3.23 6.00
C SER A 401 -13.47 -4.63 6.62
N HIS A 402 -13.93 -4.74 7.88
CA HIS A 402 -14.12 -6.03 8.53
C HIS A 402 -15.57 -6.52 8.41
N ALA A 403 -15.77 -7.84 8.21
CA ALA A 403 -17.10 -8.45 8.06
C ALA A 403 -18.06 -8.19 9.24
N LYS A 404 -17.55 -7.93 10.44
CA LYS A 404 -18.32 -7.57 11.64
C LYS A 404 -18.28 -6.07 11.95
N GLY A 405 -18.08 -5.22 10.95
CA GLY A 405 -17.86 -3.78 11.11
C GLY A 405 -18.98 -3.06 11.89
N GLU A 406 -20.25 -3.34 11.59
CA GLU A 406 -21.37 -2.71 12.28
C GLU A 406 -21.44 -3.08 13.78
N SER A 407 -21.20 -4.35 14.11
CA SER A 407 -21.14 -4.76 15.52
C SER A 407 -19.96 -4.14 16.24
N LEU A 408 -18.82 -4.01 15.56
CA LEU A 408 -17.62 -3.36 16.08
C LEU A 408 -17.88 -1.87 16.32
N LYS A 409 -18.54 -1.17 15.41
CA LYS A 409 -18.93 0.25 15.58
C LYS A 409 -19.75 0.46 16.85
N ALA A 410 -20.78 -0.38 17.06
CA ALA A 410 -21.61 -0.32 18.26
C ALA A 410 -20.82 -0.62 19.55
N ALA A 411 -19.81 -1.46 19.50
CA ALA A 411 -18.94 -1.78 20.63
C ALA A 411 -17.92 -0.66 20.90
N LEU A 412 -17.31 -0.12 19.86
CA LEU A 412 -16.32 0.97 19.97
C LEU A 412 -16.91 2.27 20.53
N SER A 413 -18.16 2.58 20.21
CA SER A 413 -18.86 3.76 20.76
C SER A 413 -18.98 3.73 22.29
N LYS A 414 -18.86 2.55 22.92
CA LYS A 414 -18.91 2.37 24.38
C LYS A 414 -17.55 2.49 25.05
N VAL A 415 -16.45 2.52 24.29
CA VAL A 415 -15.11 2.72 24.86
C VAL A 415 -15.01 4.12 25.45
N PRO A 416 -14.68 4.26 26.75
CA PRO A 416 -14.73 5.56 27.43
C PRO A 416 -13.71 6.56 26.88
N TYR A 417 -12.53 6.11 26.48
CA TYR A 417 -11.46 6.94 25.94
C TYR A 417 -11.01 6.36 24.59
N SER A 418 -11.54 6.91 23.49
CA SER A 418 -11.16 6.51 22.14
C SER A 418 -10.59 7.68 21.36
N VAL A 419 -9.45 7.48 20.71
CA VAL A 419 -8.81 8.44 19.82
C VAL A 419 -8.47 7.79 18.48
N ALA A 420 -8.88 8.44 17.38
CA ALA A 420 -8.51 8.05 16.03
C ALA A 420 -7.38 8.96 15.53
N ILE A 421 -6.24 8.37 15.21
CA ILE A 421 -5.15 9.03 14.47
C ILE A 421 -5.38 8.67 13.01
N THR A 422 -5.90 9.60 12.23
CA THR A 422 -6.31 9.36 10.83
C THR A 422 -6.29 10.64 10.03
N ASP A 423 -6.03 10.52 8.74
CA ASP A 423 -6.10 11.64 7.80
C ASP A 423 -7.51 11.84 7.19
N LYS A 424 -8.46 10.90 7.43
CA LYS A 424 -9.78 10.89 6.80
C LYS A 424 -10.90 10.93 7.83
N LYS A 425 -12.02 11.61 7.49
CA LYS A 425 -13.26 11.62 8.29
C LYS A 425 -14.08 10.34 8.06
N ASN A 426 -13.44 9.18 8.22
CA ASN A 426 -13.99 7.85 8.02
C ASN A 426 -14.82 7.35 9.22
N ASP A 427 -15.22 6.04 9.22
CA ASP A 427 -16.10 5.50 10.26
C ASP A 427 -15.43 5.42 11.62
N ILE A 428 -14.13 5.09 11.68
CA ILE A 428 -13.39 5.06 12.95
C ILE A 428 -13.23 6.46 13.54
N TYR A 429 -13.04 7.49 12.69
CA TYR A 429 -13.04 8.89 13.10
C TYR A 429 -14.38 9.26 13.76
N LYS A 430 -15.50 8.91 13.11
CA LYS A 430 -16.86 9.23 13.59
C LYS A 430 -17.23 8.45 14.86
N ALA A 431 -16.70 7.25 15.03
CA ALA A 431 -16.95 6.41 16.21
C ALA A 431 -16.06 6.76 17.41
N SER A 432 -14.99 7.53 17.21
CA SER A 432 -14.04 7.92 18.26
C SER A 432 -14.43 9.24 18.92
N LYS A 433 -14.12 9.37 20.22
CA LYS A 433 -14.38 10.60 21.00
C LYS A 433 -13.36 11.70 20.74
N ALA A 434 -12.14 11.31 20.39
CA ALA A 434 -11.08 12.23 20.01
C ALA A 434 -10.50 11.84 18.65
N ALA A 435 -9.99 12.83 17.92
CA ALA A 435 -9.29 12.61 16.67
C ALA A 435 -8.01 13.46 16.61
N ILE A 436 -6.96 12.85 16.10
CA ILE A 436 -5.68 13.49 15.80
C ILE A 436 -5.46 13.36 14.28
N PRO A 437 -5.25 14.47 13.54
CA PRO A 437 -4.87 14.39 12.14
C PRO A 437 -3.56 13.62 11.98
N ALA A 438 -3.60 12.52 11.24
CA ALA A 438 -2.39 11.74 10.95
C ALA A 438 -1.46 12.54 10.04
N THR A 439 -0.18 12.48 10.33
CA THR A 439 0.85 13.09 9.49
C THR A 439 1.05 12.25 8.23
N HIS A 440 1.11 12.90 7.08
CA HIS A 440 1.37 12.20 5.81
C HIS A 440 2.81 11.66 5.79
N TRP A 441 3.05 10.54 5.10
CA TRP A 441 4.38 9.93 5.06
C TRP A 441 5.47 10.84 4.49
N LEU A 442 5.14 11.77 3.58
CA LEU A 442 6.05 12.80 3.07
C LEU A 442 6.38 13.90 4.09
N GLU A 443 5.67 13.94 5.21
CA GLU A 443 5.83 14.89 6.32
C GLU A 443 6.39 14.20 7.59
N SER A 444 6.70 12.89 7.50
CA SER A 444 6.95 12.02 8.65
C SER A 444 8.40 11.55 8.71
N TRP A 445 8.89 11.38 9.94
CA TRP A 445 10.08 10.59 10.24
C TRP A 445 9.68 9.15 10.56
N GLY A 446 10.54 8.19 10.20
CA GLY A 446 10.30 6.78 10.53
C GLY A 446 11.39 5.86 10.02
N ASP A 447 11.22 4.57 10.33
CA ASP A 447 12.07 3.50 9.83
C ASP A 447 11.24 2.26 9.50
N ILE A 448 11.74 1.43 8.63
CA ILE A 448 11.11 0.18 8.21
C ILE A 448 12.19 -0.88 7.99
N ALA A 449 11.98 -2.07 8.56
CA ALA A 449 12.74 -3.27 8.26
C ALA A 449 11.84 -4.20 7.42
N PRO A 450 11.85 -4.09 6.08
CA PRO A 450 10.90 -4.81 5.23
C PRO A 450 11.20 -6.30 5.14
N GLU A 451 12.48 -6.69 5.19
CA GLU A 451 12.92 -8.08 5.14
C GLU A 451 14.23 -8.28 5.90
N THR A 452 14.61 -9.55 6.09
CA THR A 452 15.90 -9.95 6.69
C THR A 452 17.07 -9.24 6.00
N GLY A 453 17.86 -8.53 6.78
CA GLY A 453 19.06 -7.84 6.31
C GLY A 453 18.79 -6.54 5.54
N ALA A 454 17.58 -5.99 5.63
CA ALA A 454 17.19 -4.74 5.00
C ALA A 454 16.66 -3.73 6.02
N TYR A 455 17.10 -2.48 5.91
CA TYR A 455 16.63 -1.38 6.76
C TYR A 455 16.51 -0.10 5.93
N SER A 456 15.40 0.59 6.07
CA SER A 456 15.05 1.78 5.30
C SER A 456 14.61 2.91 6.21
N LEU A 457 15.03 4.14 5.93
CA LEU A 457 14.63 5.34 6.66
C LEU A 457 13.56 6.11 5.88
N MET A 458 12.59 6.63 6.61
CA MET A 458 11.60 7.59 6.12
C MET A 458 12.02 8.97 6.64
N GLN A 459 12.15 9.95 5.72
CA GLN A 459 12.41 11.34 6.08
C GLN A 459 11.35 12.26 5.47
N PRO A 460 10.94 13.32 6.17
CA PRO A 460 10.02 14.31 5.64
C PRO A 460 10.68 15.05 4.45
N THR A 461 9.92 15.25 3.39
CA THR A 461 10.33 15.99 2.20
C THR A 461 9.64 17.35 2.12
N ILE A 462 8.72 17.60 3.03
CA ILE A 462 8.00 18.86 3.23
C ILE A 462 7.67 19.01 4.72
N GLN A 463 7.53 20.23 5.19
CA GLN A 463 7.00 20.51 6.53
C GLN A 463 5.50 20.15 6.61
N LYS A 464 5.02 19.85 7.82
CA LYS A 464 3.60 19.55 8.05
C LYS A 464 2.72 20.70 7.54
N ILE A 465 1.79 20.37 6.63
CA ILE A 465 0.88 21.35 6.02
C ILE A 465 -0.25 21.72 7.00
N PHE A 466 -0.68 20.75 7.81
CA PHE A 466 -1.76 20.90 8.77
C PHE A 466 -1.28 20.63 10.20
N THR A 467 -2.13 20.90 11.19
CA THR A 467 -1.89 20.55 12.60
C THR A 467 -2.01 19.04 12.79
N SER A 468 -1.00 18.29 12.32
CA SER A 468 -0.97 16.82 12.34
C SER A 468 0.10 16.30 13.31
N ARG A 469 -0.08 15.06 13.80
CA ARG A 469 0.86 14.42 14.72
C ARG A 469 0.92 12.92 14.44
N GLN A 470 2.14 12.37 14.35
CA GLN A 470 2.38 10.94 14.21
C GLN A 470 1.96 10.19 15.48
N VAL A 471 1.65 8.89 15.35
CA VAL A 471 1.37 8.04 16.50
C VAL A 471 2.57 7.96 17.44
N GLU A 472 3.78 7.93 16.92
CA GLU A 472 5.02 7.90 17.69
C GLU A 472 5.22 9.16 18.52
N GLU A 473 4.99 10.34 17.93
CA GLU A 473 5.01 11.62 18.66
C GLU A 473 3.97 11.62 19.79
N SER A 474 2.79 11.06 19.52
CA SER A 474 1.71 10.94 20.51
C SER A 474 2.10 10.00 21.66
N LEU A 475 2.67 8.84 21.36
CA LEU A 475 3.14 7.89 22.38
C LEU A 475 4.24 8.50 23.25
N LEU A 476 5.20 9.25 22.67
CA LEU A 476 6.23 9.94 23.44
C LEU A 476 5.61 10.95 24.42
N VAL A 477 4.64 11.75 23.96
CA VAL A 477 3.93 12.70 24.85
C VAL A 477 3.22 11.97 25.99
N TRP A 478 2.59 10.85 25.71
CA TRP A 478 1.86 10.09 26.73
C TRP A 478 2.80 9.29 27.66
N ILE A 479 4.02 8.96 27.21
CA ILE A 479 5.06 8.40 28.05
C ILE A 479 5.67 9.48 28.96
N ASN A 480 6.12 10.61 28.40
CA ASN A 480 7.00 11.56 29.07
C ASN A 480 6.26 12.77 29.66
N GLY A 481 4.97 12.97 29.31
CA GLY A 481 4.20 14.18 29.60
C GLY A 481 4.36 15.27 28.54
N LYS A 482 3.40 16.19 28.48
CA LYS A 482 3.22 17.16 27.37
C LYS A 482 4.45 18.04 27.08
N ASN A 483 5.17 18.46 28.09
CA ASN A 483 6.25 19.46 27.97
C ASN A 483 7.65 18.86 28.11
N SER A 484 7.80 17.56 27.93
CA SER A 484 9.09 16.92 28.05
C SER A 484 9.98 17.19 26.83
N PRO A 485 11.26 17.53 27.00
CA PRO A 485 12.22 17.62 25.89
C PRO A 485 12.46 16.26 25.22
N ALA A 486 12.12 15.15 25.89
CA ALA A 486 12.22 13.80 25.35
C ALA A 486 11.12 13.46 24.32
N ASN A 487 10.18 14.38 24.04
CA ASN A 487 9.11 14.19 23.06
C ASN A 487 9.57 14.40 21.59
N ASN A 488 10.86 14.59 21.36
CA ASN A 488 11.40 14.72 20.02
C ASN A 488 11.58 13.35 19.37
N TYR A 489 10.64 12.98 18.48
CA TYR A 489 10.68 11.67 17.81
C TYR A 489 11.88 11.52 16.87
N TYR A 490 12.34 12.58 16.22
CA TYR A 490 13.54 12.52 15.37
C TYR A 490 14.79 12.07 16.17
N GLU A 491 15.00 12.64 17.35
CA GLU A 491 16.14 12.24 18.20
C GLU A 491 15.97 10.81 18.74
N TYR A 492 14.73 10.40 19.07
CA TYR A 492 14.43 9.03 19.47
C TYR A 492 14.71 8.03 18.34
N LEU A 493 14.23 8.33 17.11
CA LEU A 493 14.50 7.54 15.92
C LEU A 493 16.00 7.43 15.65
N LYS A 494 16.71 8.56 15.66
CA LYS A 494 18.14 8.62 15.38
C LYS A 494 18.95 7.80 16.38
N ALA A 495 18.62 7.86 17.66
CA ALA A 495 19.28 7.06 18.69
C ALA A 495 19.05 5.55 18.45
N ASN A 496 17.83 5.13 18.08
CA ASN A 496 17.51 3.74 17.78
C ASN A 496 18.15 3.26 16.46
N ALA A 497 18.09 4.08 15.42
CA ALA A 497 18.67 3.77 14.11
C ALA A 497 20.19 3.54 14.18
N LEU A 498 20.91 4.27 15.02
CA LEU A 498 22.35 4.07 15.25
C LEU A 498 22.67 2.68 15.84
N THR A 499 21.78 2.10 16.64
CA THR A 499 21.97 0.76 17.20
C THR A 499 21.70 -0.36 16.18
N LEU A 500 20.90 -0.08 15.14
CA LEU A 500 20.52 -1.06 14.12
C LEU A 500 21.47 -1.08 12.91
N ASN A 501 22.23 -0.02 12.68
CA ASN A 501 23.02 0.17 11.45
C ASN A 501 24.44 -0.40 11.50
N GLU A 502 24.79 -1.23 12.46
CA GLU A 502 26.11 -1.93 12.54
C GLU A 502 27.32 -1.02 12.24
N GLY A 503 27.35 0.20 12.81
CA GLY A 503 28.44 1.18 12.63
C GLY A 503 28.35 2.07 11.39
N LYS A 504 27.29 1.96 10.59
CA LYS A 504 27.03 2.92 9.50
C LYS A 504 26.48 4.22 10.11
N THR A 505 26.90 5.36 9.55
CA THR A 505 26.43 6.65 10.04
C THR A 505 24.96 6.87 9.66
N PHE A 506 24.17 7.44 10.56
CA PHE A 506 22.78 7.82 10.31
C PHE A 506 22.65 8.66 9.04
N ASN A 507 23.50 9.67 8.86
CA ASN A 507 23.47 10.56 7.70
C ASN A 507 23.70 9.83 6.38
N LYS A 508 24.58 8.83 6.32
CA LYS A 508 24.79 8.03 5.11
C LYS A 508 23.57 7.17 4.78
N THR A 509 22.95 6.57 5.79
CA THR A 509 21.72 5.81 5.60
C THR A 509 20.57 6.71 5.17
N LEU A 510 20.49 7.91 5.74
CA LEU A 510 19.49 8.91 5.38
C LEU A 510 19.66 9.37 3.92
N TYR A 511 20.89 9.64 3.51
CA TYR A 511 21.20 10.05 2.12
C TYR A 511 20.79 8.98 1.10
N ASN A 512 21.06 7.71 1.40
CA ASN A 512 20.71 6.59 0.52
C ASN A 512 19.23 6.16 0.68
N GLY A 513 18.56 6.50 1.79
CA GLY A 513 17.24 6.04 2.19
C GLY A 513 17.16 4.56 2.57
N PHE A 514 18.24 3.80 2.30
CA PHE A 514 18.30 2.36 2.47
C PHE A 514 19.71 1.91 2.89
N THR A 515 19.77 0.83 3.68
CA THR A 515 21.01 0.14 4.01
C THR A 515 20.78 -1.35 4.22
N THR A 516 21.82 -2.16 3.99
CA THR A 516 21.87 -3.54 4.46
C THR A 516 22.15 -3.54 5.97
N GLY A 517 21.47 -4.40 6.72
CA GLY A 517 21.52 -4.46 8.19
C GLY A 517 20.11 -4.60 8.76
N GLY A 518 19.90 -4.25 10.03
CA GLY A 518 18.59 -4.35 10.68
C GLY A 518 18.31 -5.74 11.22
N VAL A 519 17.12 -6.30 10.95
CA VAL A 519 16.72 -7.61 11.47
C VAL A 519 17.50 -8.74 10.74
N SER A 520 18.22 -9.56 11.49
CA SER A 520 19.04 -10.66 10.95
C SER A 520 18.33 -12.02 10.94
N THR A 521 17.12 -12.12 11.49
CA THR A 521 16.37 -13.38 11.58
C THR A 521 15.94 -13.86 10.20
N GLY A 522 16.35 -15.07 9.83
CA GLY A 522 15.96 -15.73 8.59
C GLY A 522 14.97 -16.87 8.83
N LEU A 523 14.52 -17.49 7.75
CA LEU A 523 13.63 -18.65 7.73
C LEU A 523 14.39 -19.92 7.35
N ALA A 524 14.07 -21.01 8.04
CA ALA A 524 14.54 -22.35 7.67
C ALA A 524 13.37 -23.33 7.81
N TYR A 525 13.34 -24.36 6.98
CA TYR A 525 12.32 -25.41 7.09
C TYR A 525 12.47 -26.15 8.42
N THR A 526 11.41 -26.16 9.24
CA THR A 526 11.38 -26.84 10.54
C THR A 526 10.40 -28.01 10.57
N GLY A 527 9.41 -28.01 9.66
CA GLY A 527 8.36 -29.03 9.64
C GLY A 527 7.24 -28.70 8.68
N GLY A 528 6.05 -29.18 8.98
CA GLY A 528 4.81 -28.97 8.24
C GLY A 528 3.97 -30.24 8.21
N ASN A 529 2.66 -30.12 8.41
CA ASN A 529 1.74 -31.28 8.40
C ASN A 529 1.10 -31.47 7.02
N ALA A 530 1.84 -32.12 6.13
CA ALA A 530 1.35 -32.42 4.79
C ALA A 530 0.05 -33.23 4.78
N ALA A 531 -0.09 -34.20 5.69
CA ALA A 531 -1.28 -35.06 5.75
C ALA A 531 -2.54 -34.23 6.08
N GLN A 532 -2.43 -33.30 7.03
CA GLN A 532 -3.52 -32.39 7.36
C GLN A 532 -3.82 -31.45 6.19
N ALA A 533 -2.80 -30.87 5.56
CA ALA A 533 -2.99 -29.96 4.43
C ALA A 533 -3.66 -30.65 3.24
N VAL A 534 -3.24 -31.89 2.92
CA VAL A 534 -3.89 -32.73 1.88
C VAL A 534 -5.36 -33.01 2.25
N ALA A 535 -5.64 -33.37 3.51
CA ALA A 535 -7.01 -33.65 3.95
C ALA A 535 -7.90 -32.42 3.85
N GLU A 536 -7.42 -31.25 4.29
CA GLU A 536 -8.16 -29.97 4.22
C GLU A 536 -8.48 -29.58 2.78
N LEU A 537 -7.50 -29.64 1.87
CA LEU A 537 -7.71 -29.28 0.46
C LEU A 537 -8.59 -30.30 -0.28
N SER A 538 -8.49 -31.60 0.07
CA SER A 538 -9.33 -32.66 -0.49
C SER A 538 -10.79 -32.58 0.00
N ALA A 539 -11.04 -31.92 1.12
CA ALA A 539 -12.38 -31.72 1.64
C ALA A 539 -13.16 -30.64 0.87
N PHE A 540 -12.49 -29.83 0.06
CA PHE A 540 -13.14 -28.84 -0.81
C PHE A 540 -14.00 -29.54 -1.86
N LYS A 541 -15.33 -29.40 -1.72
CA LYS A 541 -16.27 -30.02 -2.68
C LYS A 541 -16.55 -29.06 -3.83
N PRO A 542 -16.49 -29.55 -5.08
CA PRO A 542 -16.89 -28.75 -6.22
C PRO A 542 -18.37 -28.35 -6.13
N ALA A 543 -18.66 -27.09 -6.47
CA ALA A 543 -20.01 -26.56 -6.55
C ALA A 543 -20.34 -26.14 -7.99
N PRO A 544 -21.64 -26.05 -8.37
CA PRO A 544 -22.03 -25.52 -9.67
C PRO A 544 -21.47 -24.12 -9.93
N LEU A 545 -21.51 -23.24 -8.90
CA LEU A 545 -20.92 -21.90 -8.87
C LEU A 545 -19.93 -21.81 -7.72
N GLU A 546 -18.71 -21.37 -8.02
CA GLU A 546 -17.66 -21.14 -7.04
C GLU A 546 -17.18 -19.69 -7.14
N LEU A 547 -17.00 -19.03 -5.98
CA LEU A 547 -16.59 -17.64 -5.89
C LEU A 547 -15.08 -17.53 -5.71
N GLN A 548 -14.44 -16.71 -6.52
CA GLN A 548 -13.05 -16.28 -6.35
C GLN A 548 -13.02 -14.78 -6.03
N LEU A 549 -12.37 -14.40 -4.94
CA LEU A 549 -12.13 -13.00 -4.56
C LEU A 549 -10.67 -12.65 -4.84
N TYR A 550 -10.46 -11.45 -5.34
CA TYR A 550 -9.11 -10.91 -5.58
C TYR A 550 -9.10 -9.39 -5.37
N THR A 551 -7.93 -8.82 -5.14
CA THR A 551 -7.74 -7.36 -5.02
C THR A 551 -7.64 -6.73 -6.40
N LYS A 552 -8.23 -5.54 -6.55
CA LYS A 552 -8.08 -4.73 -7.76
C LYS A 552 -6.70 -4.04 -7.73
N SER A 553 -5.89 -4.22 -8.76
CA SER A 553 -4.50 -3.71 -8.81
C SER A 553 -4.40 -2.19 -8.59
N ALA A 554 -5.39 -1.42 -9.02
CA ALA A 554 -5.42 0.03 -8.84
C ALA A 554 -5.64 0.42 -7.36
N ILE A 555 -6.52 -0.30 -6.64
CA ILE A 555 -7.04 0.12 -5.32
C ILE A 555 -6.40 -0.66 -4.17
N GLY A 556 -5.92 -1.90 -4.41
CA GLY A 556 -5.32 -2.75 -3.38
C GLY A 556 -6.27 -3.00 -2.22
N ASP A 557 -5.88 -2.60 -1.02
CA ASP A 557 -6.68 -2.75 0.21
C ASP A 557 -7.76 -1.68 0.41
N GLY A 558 -7.86 -0.70 -0.50
CA GLY A 558 -8.84 0.39 -0.44
C GLY A 558 -8.39 1.61 0.36
N THR A 559 -7.21 1.61 0.95
CA THR A 559 -6.71 2.74 1.77
C THR A 559 -6.65 4.04 0.97
N GLN A 560 -6.33 3.97 -0.33
CA GLN A 560 -6.28 5.12 -1.23
C GLN A 560 -7.50 5.22 -2.18
N SER A 561 -8.66 4.67 -1.80
CA SER A 561 -9.86 4.65 -2.66
C SER A 561 -10.42 6.03 -3.04
N ASN A 562 -10.03 7.09 -2.33
CA ASN A 562 -10.38 8.48 -2.67
C ASN A 562 -9.37 9.16 -3.61
N ASN A 563 -8.32 8.44 -4.05
CA ASN A 563 -7.31 8.99 -4.95
C ASN A 563 -7.83 8.92 -6.41
N PRO A 564 -8.09 10.08 -7.08
CA PRO A 564 -8.70 10.09 -8.41
C PRO A 564 -7.82 9.42 -9.47
N TRP A 565 -6.50 9.50 -9.38
CA TRP A 565 -5.61 8.83 -10.33
C TRP A 565 -5.78 7.30 -10.28
N LEU A 566 -5.96 6.74 -9.08
CA LEU A 566 -6.17 5.31 -8.91
C LEU A 566 -7.58 4.88 -9.32
N MET A 567 -8.58 5.74 -9.14
CA MET A 567 -9.94 5.47 -9.58
C MET A 567 -10.07 5.46 -11.11
N GLU A 568 -9.25 6.26 -11.80
CA GLU A 568 -9.21 6.33 -13.26
C GLU A 568 -8.26 5.30 -13.88
N LEU A 569 -7.38 4.67 -13.09
CA LEU A 569 -6.42 3.68 -13.58
C LEU A 569 -7.16 2.44 -14.09
N PRO A 570 -7.04 2.09 -15.39
CA PRO A 570 -7.71 0.93 -15.93
C PRO A 570 -7.11 -0.37 -15.38
N ASP A 571 -8.00 -1.35 -15.17
CA ASP A 571 -7.58 -2.71 -14.86
C ASP A 571 -6.63 -3.26 -15.94
N PRO A 572 -5.50 -3.88 -15.57
CA PRO A 572 -4.49 -4.31 -16.54
C PRO A 572 -4.98 -5.41 -17.49
N ILE A 573 -6.01 -6.16 -17.12
CA ILE A 573 -6.57 -7.26 -17.93
C ILE A 573 -7.77 -6.78 -18.75
N SER A 574 -8.81 -6.26 -18.10
CA SER A 574 -10.05 -5.86 -18.76
C SER A 574 -9.93 -4.52 -19.48
N ARG A 575 -8.96 -3.69 -19.14
CA ARG A 575 -8.78 -2.31 -19.64
C ARG A 575 -9.91 -1.36 -19.26
N LEU A 576 -10.72 -1.74 -18.27
CA LEU A 576 -11.80 -0.92 -17.74
C LEU A 576 -11.33 -0.23 -16.45
N SER A 577 -11.65 1.06 -16.30
CA SER A 577 -11.40 1.80 -15.08
C SER A 577 -12.43 1.43 -14.00
N TRP A 578 -13.64 1.08 -14.45
CA TRP A 578 -14.78 0.70 -13.61
C TRP A 578 -15.77 -0.12 -14.46
N ASP A 579 -16.54 -0.98 -13.84
CA ASP A 579 -17.51 -1.91 -14.42
C ASP A 579 -18.90 -1.77 -13.78
#